data_75376e961ece82bd6469ce929d58cefe
#
_entry.id   75376e961ece82bd6469ce929d58cefe
#
_cell.length_a   1.000
_cell.length_b   1.000
_cell.length_c   1.000
_cell.angle_alpha   90.00
_cell.angle_beta   90.00
_cell.angle_gamma   90.00
#
_symmetry.space_group_name_H-M   'P 1'
#
loop_
_entity.id
_entity.type
_entity.pdbx_description
1 polymer ?
#
loop_
_entity_poly.entity_id
_entity_poly.type
_entity_poly.pdbx_seq_one_letter_code
_entity_poly.pdbx_strand_id
1 'polypeptide(L)'
;MIDAGCDILCVNLVDRTDPTTVIRLARQHDIPVIFFNREPVPEDLSQWNQLYYVGCEAKQSGEMQGEIAADYIKNHPEVDRNQDGRIQYILLEGEAGHQDAISRTDSSVKTLIEQGINLEKLSYLFADWNRGQAENRMNQIISQYGTEVEMVISNNDEMALGAIEAYKDAGYNQKEWPIIFGIDGLEDALEAIQNGTMQGTVYNDKEDQAEEMARLAVDIYDGKNQEVQSLQE
;
A
#
# COMPACT_ATOMS: atom_id res chain seq x y z
N MET A 1 -23.22 16.30 6.48
CA MET A 1 -22.99 16.64 5.06
C MET A 1 -24.31 16.67 4.30
N ILE A 2 -25.10 15.61 4.30
CA ILE A 2 -26.43 15.57 3.62
C ILE A 2 -27.32 16.74 4.06
N ASP A 3 -27.52 16.92 5.37
CA ASP A 3 -28.32 18.03 5.92
C ASP A 3 -27.76 19.44 5.60
N ALA A 4 -26.52 19.52 5.19
CA ALA A 4 -25.89 20.76 4.75
C ALA A 4 -26.06 21.03 3.24
N GLY A 5 -26.77 20.16 2.51
CA GLY A 5 -27.09 20.33 1.09
C GLY A 5 -25.91 20.11 0.18
N CYS A 6 -25.10 19.06 0.40
CA CYS A 6 -24.07 18.65 -0.55
C CYS A 6 -24.70 17.90 -1.73
N ASP A 7 -24.16 18.11 -2.92
CA ASP A 7 -24.64 17.50 -4.15
C ASP A 7 -23.97 16.14 -4.44
N ILE A 8 -22.77 15.90 -3.90
CA ILE A 8 -22.00 14.68 -4.08
C ILE A 8 -21.27 14.36 -2.76
N LEU A 9 -21.11 13.09 -2.42
CA LEU A 9 -20.32 12.62 -1.29
C LEU A 9 -19.04 11.97 -1.79
N CYS A 10 -17.87 12.44 -1.30
CA CYS A 10 -16.61 11.72 -1.43
C CYS A 10 -16.29 11.04 -0.10
N VAL A 11 -16.15 9.71 -0.09
CA VAL A 11 -16.08 8.92 1.13
C VAL A 11 -14.89 7.95 1.08
N ASN A 12 -13.99 8.08 2.07
CA ASN A 12 -13.04 7.04 2.41
C ASN A 12 -13.62 6.20 3.55
N LEU A 13 -13.90 4.93 3.29
CA LEU A 13 -14.47 4.02 4.29
C LEU A 13 -13.46 3.70 5.39
N VAL A 14 -13.93 3.54 6.62
CA VAL A 14 -13.11 2.95 7.70
C VAL A 14 -12.99 1.44 7.50
N ASP A 15 -14.11 0.79 7.15
CA ASP A 15 -14.17 -0.62 6.81
C ASP A 15 -14.84 -0.77 5.45
N ARG A 16 -14.14 -1.38 4.49
CA ARG A 16 -14.63 -1.58 3.12
C ARG A 16 -15.87 -2.48 3.04
N THR A 17 -16.10 -3.30 4.05
CA THR A 17 -17.21 -4.24 4.12
C THR A 17 -18.46 -3.65 4.78
N ASP A 18 -18.40 -2.40 5.25
CA ASP A 18 -19.55 -1.71 5.87
C ASP A 18 -19.87 -0.34 5.23
N PRO A 19 -20.13 -0.27 3.92
CA PRO A 19 -20.61 0.93 3.24
C PRO A 19 -22.14 1.13 3.39
N THR A 20 -22.85 0.16 3.96
CA THR A 20 -24.33 0.04 3.92
C THR A 20 -25.02 1.31 4.39
N THR A 21 -24.55 1.90 5.49
CA THR A 21 -25.18 3.12 6.04
C THR A 21 -24.99 4.31 5.11
N VAL A 22 -23.79 4.46 4.52
CA VAL A 22 -23.49 5.53 3.55
C VAL A 22 -24.36 5.37 2.32
N ILE A 23 -24.37 4.17 1.70
CA ILE A 23 -25.15 3.88 0.49
C ILE A 23 -26.64 4.12 0.73
N ARG A 24 -27.20 3.61 1.83
CA ARG A 24 -28.61 3.80 2.17
C ARG A 24 -29.00 5.27 2.32
N LEU A 25 -28.22 6.05 3.06
CA LEU A 25 -28.49 7.47 3.29
C LEU A 25 -28.34 8.28 2.00
N ALA A 26 -27.29 8.05 1.23
CA ALA A 26 -27.06 8.71 -0.04
C ALA A 26 -28.20 8.45 -1.03
N ARG A 27 -28.61 7.18 -1.16
CA ARG A 27 -29.73 6.78 -2.03
C ARG A 27 -31.07 7.34 -1.61
N GLN A 28 -31.33 7.49 -0.28
CA GLN A 28 -32.56 8.11 0.22
C GLN A 28 -32.70 9.60 -0.16
N HIS A 29 -31.55 10.26 -0.36
CA HIS A 29 -31.49 11.69 -0.71
C HIS A 29 -31.09 11.93 -2.17
N ASP A 30 -30.94 10.85 -2.95
CA ASP A 30 -30.51 10.88 -4.36
C ASP A 30 -29.16 11.63 -4.56
N ILE A 31 -28.21 11.40 -3.65
CA ILE A 31 -26.89 12.05 -3.65
C ILE A 31 -25.83 11.01 -4.07
N PRO A 32 -25.16 11.18 -5.24
CA PRO A 32 -24.09 10.30 -5.70
C PRO A 32 -22.94 10.17 -4.70
N VAL A 33 -22.28 9.01 -4.68
CA VAL A 33 -21.13 8.73 -3.82
C VAL A 33 -19.93 8.32 -4.64
N ILE A 34 -18.81 9.00 -4.44
CA ILE A 34 -17.50 8.59 -4.91
C ILE A 34 -16.74 8.02 -3.72
N PHE A 35 -16.58 6.72 -3.67
CA PHE A 35 -15.66 6.09 -2.73
C PHE A 35 -14.23 6.28 -3.23
N PHE A 36 -13.29 6.42 -2.32
CA PHE A 36 -11.88 6.55 -2.68
C PHE A 36 -10.97 5.85 -1.68
N ASN A 37 -9.74 5.55 -2.09
CA ASN A 37 -8.72 4.86 -1.33
C ASN A 37 -9.15 3.42 -0.94
N ARG A 38 -10.08 3.22 -0.02
CA ARG A 38 -10.60 1.89 0.33
C ARG A 38 -11.74 1.51 -0.60
N GLU A 39 -11.47 0.57 -1.50
CA GLU A 39 -12.45 0.06 -2.46
C GLU A 39 -13.54 -0.75 -1.75
N PRO A 40 -14.83 -0.39 -1.85
CA PRO A 40 -15.92 -1.25 -1.40
C PRO A 40 -15.91 -2.61 -2.11
N VAL A 41 -16.56 -3.61 -1.55
CA VAL A 41 -16.71 -4.88 -2.27
C VAL A 41 -17.59 -4.68 -3.52
N PRO A 42 -17.34 -5.40 -4.63
CA PRO A 42 -18.06 -5.22 -5.89
C PRO A 42 -19.59 -5.32 -5.75
N GLU A 43 -20.05 -6.19 -4.84
CA GLU A 43 -21.47 -6.37 -4.54
C GLU A 43 -22.12 -5.09 -3.97
N ASP A 44 -21.36 -4.32 -3.21
CA ASP A 44 -21.86 -3.06 -2.65
C ASP A 44 -21.88 -1.95 -3.71
N LEU A 45 -20.86 -1.85 -4.55
CA LEU A 45 -20.82 -0.88 -5.65
C LEU A 45 -21.95 -1.12 -6.66
N SER A 46 -22.38 -2.36 -6.85
CA SER A 46 -23.46 -2.73 -7.78
C SER A 46 -24.87 -2.45 -7.25
N GLN A 47 -25.04 -2.08 -5.97
CA GLN A 47 -26.36 -1.87 -5.35
C GLN A 47 -27.11 -0.65 -5.92
N TRP A 48 -26.40 0.32 -6.47
CA TRP A 48 -26.97 1.53 -7.00
C TRP A 48 -26.06 2.16 -8.06
N ASN A 49 -26.64 2.65 -9.15
CA ASN A 49 -25.93 3.19 -10.31
C ASN A 49 -25.30 4.60 -10.10
N GLN A 50 -25.35 5.16 -8.89
CA GLN A 50 -24.67 6.41 -8.55
C GLN A 50 -23.58 6.17 -7.48
N LEU A 51 -23.02 4.97 -7.44
CA LEU A 51 -21.85 4.63 -6.64
C LEU A 51 -20.65 4.49 -7.57
N TYR A 52 -19.58 5.18 -7.21
CA TYR A 52 -18.34 5.23 -7.98
C TYR A 52 -17.16 4.94 -7.07
N TYR A 53 -16.05 4.49 -7.65
CA TYR A 53 -14.80 4.32 -6.92
C TYR A 53 -13.64 4.92 -7.71
N VAL A 54 -12.74 5.60 -7.00
CA VAL A 54 -11.47 6.11 -7.52
C VAL A 54 -10.35 5.66 -6.58
N GLY A 55 -9.38 4.93 -7.09
CA GLY A 55 -8.25 4.43 -6.30
C GLY A 55 -7.14 3.88 -7.18
N CYS A 56 -6.03 3.51 -6.55
CA CYS A 56 -4.90 2.89 -7.23
C CYS A 56 -5.05 1.36 -7.24
N GLU A 57 -4.52 0.71 -8.27
CA GLU A 57 -4.50 -0.73 -8.39
C GLU A 57 -3.44 -1.34 -7.45
N ALA A 58 -3.90 -1.80 -6.29
CA ALA A 58 -3.03 -2.31 -5.23
C ALA A 58 -2.19 -3.53 -5.67
N LYS A 59 -2.76 -4.39 -6.53
CA LYS A 59 -2.05 -5.54 -7.07
C LYS A 59 -0.88 -5.10 -7.95
N GLN A 60 -1.09 -4.13 -8.82
CA GLN A 60 -0.05 -3.56 -9.67
C GLN A 60 1.08 -2.95 -8.82
N SER A 61 0.72 -2.22 -7.76
CA SER A 61 1.71 -1.63 -6.86
C SER A 61 2.60 -2.70 -6.22
N GLY A 62 2.03 -3.82 -5.77
CA GLY A 62 2.80 -4.93 -5.22
C GLY A 62 3.63 -5.66 -6.28
N GLU A 63 3.10 -5.85 -7.50
CA GLU A 63 3.87 -6.43 -8.62
C GLU A 63 5.11 -5.57 -8.92
N MET A 64 4.94 -4.26 -9.06
CA MET A 64 6.05 -3.33 -9.29
C MET A 64 7.07 -3.33 -8.13
N GLN A 65 6.60 -3.40 -6.88
CA GLN A 65 7.50 -3.54 -5.72
C GLN A 65 8.32 -4.83 -5.80
N GLY A 66 7.70 -5.95 -6.15
CA GLY A 66 8.38 -7.23 -6.34
C GLY A 66 9.41 -7.18 -7.46
N GLU A 67 9.09 -6.49 -8.58
CA GLU A 67 10.01 -6.34 -9.72
C GLU A 67 11.26 -5.53 -9.35
N ILE A 68 11.09 -4.33 -8.73
CA ILE A 68 12.24 -3.52 -8.34
C ILE A 68 13.10 -4.21 -7.27
N ALA A 69 12.48 -4.95 -6.36
CA ALA A 69 13.21 -5.72 -5.35
C ALA A 69 13.98 -6.88 -5.99
N ALA A 70 13.37 -7.62 -6.93
CA ALA A 70 14.05 -8.70 -7.65
C ALA A 70 15.22 -8.18 -8.48
N ASP A 71 15.04 -7.07 -9.18
CA ASP A 71 16.10 -6.46 -9.98
C ASP A 71 17.25 -5.99 -9.09
N TYR A 72 16.96 -5.42 -7.93
CA TYR A 72 17.97 -5.02 -6.98
C TYR A 72 18.78 -6.24 -6.51
N ILE A 73 18.13 -7.30 -6.04
CA ILE A 73 18.78 -8.52 -5.54
C ILE A 73 19.66 -9.16 -6.62
N LYS A 74 19.18 -9.25 -7.86
CA LYS A 74 19.95 -9.82 -8.99
C LYS A 74 21.24 -9.05 -9.28
N ASN A 75 21.23 -7.73 -9.08
CA ASN A 75 22.39 -6.87 -9.29
C ASN A 75 23.28 -6.74 -8.04
N HIS A 76 22.84 -7.21 -6.88
CA HIS A 76 23.51 -7.09 -5.59
C HIS A 76 23.53 -8.44 -4.86
N PRO A 77 24.34 -9.42 -5.33
CA PRO A 77 24.41 -10.75 -4.73
C PRO A 77 24.89 -10.76 -3.27
N GLU A 78 25.50 -9.68 -2.81
CA GLU A 78 25.87 -9.47 -1.41
C GLU A 78 24.67 -9.28 -0.44
N VAL A 79 23.46 -9.16 -0.94
CA VAL A 79 22.22 -9.16 -0.14
C VAL A 79 22.04 -10.49 0.58
N ASP A 80 22.31 -11.61 -0.09
CA ASP A 80 22.42 -12.95 0.53
C ASP A 80 23.72 -13.02 1.35
N ARG A 81 23.67 -12.50 2.58
CA ARG A 81 24.85 -12.34 3.45
C ARG A 81 25.35 -13.65 3.99
N ASN A 82 24.47 -14.60 4.23
CA ASN A 82 24.82 -15.94 4.75
C ASN A 82 25.19 -16.92 3.63
N GLN A 83 24.97 -16.56 2.36
CA GLN A 83 25.28 -17.32 1.15
C GLN A 83 24.58 -18.69 1.09
N ASP A 84 23.34 -18.76 1.59
CA ASP A 84 22.56 -20.00 1.56
C ASP A 84 21.65 -20.11 0.31
N GLY A 85 21.68 -19.09 -0.55
CA GLY A 85 20.90 -19.01 -1.79
C GLY A 85 19.44 -18.64 -1.56
N ARG A 86 19.11 -18.06 -0.40
CA ARG A 86 17.79 -17.53 -0.05
C ARG A 86 17.93 -16.12 0.46
N ILE A 87 16.83 -15.38 0.43
CA ILE A 87 16.74 -14.05 1.04
C ILE A 87 15.81 -14.14 2.24
N GLN A 88 16.36 -13.93 3.45
CA GLN A 88 15.63 -13.91 4.68
C GLN A 88 14.89 -12.58 4.83
N TYR A 89 13.55 -12.63 4.80
CA TYR A 89 12.77 -11.40 4.77
C TYR A 89 11.73 -11.27 5.87
N ILE A 90 11.43 -10.00 6.17
CA ILE A 90 10.30 -9.57 7.00
C ILE A 90 9.27 -8.90 6.09
N LEU A 91 8.02 -9.17 6.35
CA LEU A 91 6.91 -8.50 5.72
C LEU A 91 6.20 -7.61 6.73
N LEU A 92 6.12 -6.31 6.42
CA LEU A 92 5.32 -5.32 7.15
C LEU A 92 4.03 -5.07 6.38
N GLU A 93 2.94 -5.63 6.88
CA GLU A 93 1.60 -5.45 6.32
C GLU A 93 0.90 -4.28 6.98
N GLY A 94 0.02 -3.62 6.22
CA GLY A 94 -0.84 -2.57 6.71
C GLY A 94 -1.84 -3.06 7.75
N GLU A 95 -3.09 -2.67 7.61
CA GLU A 95 -4.16 -3.07 8.52
C GLU A 95 -4.68 -4.47 8.18
N ALA A 96 -4.89 -5.28 9.20
CA ALA A 96 -5.44 -6.64 9.04
C ALA A 96 -6.81 -6.62 8.33
N GLY A 97 -6.94 -7.39 7.25
CA GLY A 97 -8.17 -7.45 6.45
C GLY A 97 -8.34 -6.30 5.44
N HIS A 98 -7.42 -5.37 5.37
CA HIS A 98 -7.43 -4.33 4.34
C HIS A 98 -7.06 -4.94 2.98
N GLN A 99 -7.92 -4.71 1.95
CA GLN A 99 -7.74 -5.32 0.64
C GLN A 99 -6.40 -4.96 -0.01
N ASP A 100 -6.01 -3.70 0.07
CA ASP A 100 -4.73 -3.26 -0.52
C ASP A 100 -3.54 -3.89 0.20
N ALA A 101 -3.61 -4.05 1.53
CA ALA A 101 -2.56 -4.70 2.28
C ALA A 101 -2.37 -6.15 1.82
N ILE A 102 -3.46 -6.90 1.72
CA ILE A 102 -3.46 -8.29 1.23
C ILE A 102 -2.95 -8.35 -0.20
N SER A 103 -3.49 -7.50 -1.10
CA SER A 103 -3.12 -7.49 -2.51
C SER A 103 -1.65 -7.14 -2.73
N ARG A 104 -1.13 -6.11 -2.05
CA ARG A 104 0.28 -5.71 -2.11
C ARG A 104 1.19 -6.80 -1.58
N THR A 105 0.83 -7.41 -0.43
CA THR A 105 1.57 -8.52 0.17
C THR A 105 1.68 -9.72 -0.77
N ASP A 106 0.54 -10.20 -1.27
CA ASP A 106 0.49 -11.39 -2.10
C ASP A 106 1.22 -11.17 -3.44
N SER A 107 0.97 -10.02 -4.08
CA SER A 107 1.56 -9.75 -5.40
C SER A 107 3.06 -9.47 -5.33
N SER A 108 3.57 -8.76 -4.32
CA SER A 108 5.01 -8.50 -4.19
C SER A 108 5.80 -9.79 -3.96
N VAL A 109 5.35 -10.63 -3.04
CA VAL A 109 6.00 -11.93 -2.75
C VAL A 109 5.90 -12.87 -3.94
N LYS A 110 4.74 -12.96 -4.58
CA LYS A 110 4.53 -13.78 -5.77
C LYS A 110 5.47 -13.35 -6.91
N THR A 111 5.56 -12.06 -7.18
CA THR A 111 6.44 -11.52 -8.23
C THR A 111 7.91 -11.82 -7.94
N LEU A 112 8.37 -11.65 -6.71
CA LEU A 112 9.75 -12.03 -6.33
C LEU A 112 10.04 -13.51 -6.64
N ILE A 113 9.12 -14.41 -6.29
CA ILE A 113 9.26 -15.85 -6.56
C ILE A 113 9.25 -16.12 -8.06
N GLU A 114 8.35 -15.52 -8.83
CA GLU A 114 8.26 -15.65 -10.29
C GLU A 114 9.51 -15.10 -11.00
N GLN A 115 10.16 -14.10 -10.42
CA GLN A 115 11.44 -13.56 -10.85
C GLN A 115 12.66 -14.43 -10.46
N GLY A 116 12.41 -15.57 -9.80
CA GLY A 116 13.44 -16.55 -9.45
C GLY A 116 14.18 -16.26 -8.14
N ILE A 117 13.68 -15.37 -7.31
CA ILE A 117 14.25 -15.12 -5.97
C ILE A 117 13.75 -16.18 -5.00
N ASN A 118 14.65 -16.91 -4.38
CA ASN A 118 14.33 -17.83 -3.31
C ASN A 118 14.14 -17.05 -2.01
N LEU A 119 12.98 -17.16 -1.39
CA LEU A 119 12.61 -16.40 -0.20
C LEU A 119 12.49 -17.30 1.02
N GLU A 120 12.98 -16.81 2.16
CA GLU A 120 12.72 -17.38 3.48
C GLU A 120 12.07 -16.33 4.39
N LYS A 121 10.78 -16.53 4.70
CA LYS A 121 10.05 -15.60 5.55
C LYS A 121 10.37 -15.82 7.03
N LEU A 122 11.07 -14.88 7.65
CA LEU A 122 11.37 -14.92 9.08
C LEU A 122 10.17 -14.49 9.91
N SER A 123 9.47 -13.45 9.48
CA SER A 123 8.27 -12.97 10.17
C SER A 123 7.34 -12.18 9.26
N TYR A 124 6.10 -12.02 9.75
CA TYR A 124 5.00 -11.31 9.12
C TYR A 124 4.29 -10.49 10.20
N LEU A 125 4.20 -9.18 10.00
CA LEU A 125 3.80 -8.24 11.04
C LEU A 125 2.79 -7.22 10.52
N PHE A 126 1.71 -7.02 11.25
CA PHE A 126 0.81 -5.89 11.04
C PHE A 126 1.35 -4.65 11.75
N ALA A 127 1.40 -3.54 11.04
CA ALA A 127 1.84 -2.25 11.58
C ALA A 127 0.89 -1.10 11.22
N ASP A 128 -0.32 -1.42 10.73
CA ASP A 128 -1.48 -0.53 10.57
C ASP A 128 -1.14 0.78 9.84
N TRP A 129 -0.31 0.72 8.78
CA TRP A 129 0.15 1.85 7.98
C TRP A 129 0.95 2.90 8.77
N ASN A 130 1.38 2.59 9.98
CA ASN A 130 1.91 3.55 10.94
C ASN A 130 3.41 3.35 11.21
N ARG A 131 4.19 4.43 11.05
CA ARG A 131 5.64 4.47 11.23
C ARG A 131 6.07 3.98 12.62
N GLY A 132 5.49 4.53 13.67
CA GLY A 132 5.86 4.17 15.05
C GLY A 132 5.45 2.74 15.44
N GLN A 133 4.35 2.21 14.87
CA GLN A 133 4.00 0.80 15.07
C GLN A 133 5.01 -0.10 14.35
N ALA A 134 5.40 0.23 13.12
CA ALA A 134 6.41 -0.52 12.37
C ALA A 134 7.76 -0.52 13.10
N GLU A 135 8.20 0.64 13.59
CA GLU A 135 9.40 0.78 14.42
C GLU A 135 9.35 -0.15 15.64
N ASN A 136 8.26 -0.11 16.41
CA ASN A 136 8.08 -0.96 17.57
C ASN A 136 8.13 -2.47 17.24
N ARG A 137 7.51 -2.88 16.10
CA ARG A 137 7.55 -4.26 15.62
C ARG A 137 8.95 -4.66 15.18
N MET A 138 9.63 -3.78 14.46
CA MET A 138 10.99 -4.04 13.98
C MET A 138 12.00 -4.09 15.12
N ASN A 139 11.85 -3.33 16.20
CA ASN A 139 12.67 -3.45 17.40
C ASN A 139 12.59 -4.86 18.01
N GLN A 140 11.43 -5.51 17.98
CA GLN A 140 11.29 -6.91 18.41
C GLN A 140 12.00 -7.88 17.46
N ILE A 141 11.84 -7.64 16.14
CA ILE A 141 12.52 -8.42 15.09
C ILE A 141 14.04 -8.33 15.23
N ILE A 142 14.57 -7.13 15.38
CA ILE A 142 16.00 -6.88 15.55
C ILE A 142 16.54 -7.61 16.80
N SER A 143 15.78 -7.61 17.88
CA SER A 143 16.15 -8.34 19.09
C SER A 143 16.18 -9.86 18.91
N GLN A 144 15.38 -10.39 17.99
CA GLN A 144 15.27 -11.84 17.74
C GLN A 144 16.23 -12.33 16.66
N TYR A 145 16.34 -11.60 15.55
CA TYR A 145 17.04 -12.03 14.34
C TYR A 145 18.32 -11.21 14.04
N GLY A 146 18.44 -9.99 14.58
CA GLY A 146 19.61 -9.15 14.38
C GLY A 146 19.92 -8.94 12.89
N THR A 147 21.12 -9.36 12.49
CA THR A 147 21.59 -9.26 11.11
C THR A 147 21.15 -10.42 10.20
N GLU A 148 20.34 -11.36 10.67
CA GLU A 148 19.79 -12.42 9.82
C GLU A 148 18.73 -11.86 8.83
N VAL A 149 18.09 -10.72 9.14
CA VAL A 149 17.13 -10.09 8.23
C VAL A 149 17.86 -9.44 7.07
N GLU A 150 17.62 -9.92 5.87
CA GLU A 150 18.26 -9.43 4.64
C GLU A 150 17.39 -8.50 3.82
N MET A 151 16.05 -8.62 3.96
CA MET A 151 15.10 -7.77 3.26
C MET A 151 13.88 -7.44 4.12
N VAL A 152 13.38 -6.23 3.97
CA VAL A 152 12.06 -5.81 4.47
C VAL A 152 11.19 -5.39 3.28
N ILE A 153 10.08 -6.08 3.10
CA ILE A 153 9.00 -5.70 2.18
C ILE A 153 7.92 -5.03 3.01
N SER A 154 7.66 -3.76 2.74
CA SER A 154 6.66 -2.97 3.45
C SER A 154 5.52 -2.57 2.51
N ASN A 155 4.28 -2.70 2.97
CA ASN A 155 3.11 -2.32 2.17
C ASN A 155 2.98 -0.81 1.93
N ASN A 156 3.69 0.03 2.74
CA ASN A 156 3.79 1.46 2.47
C ASN A 156 5.12 2.05 2.98
N ASP A 157 5.39 3.30 2.60
CA ASP A 157 6.61 4.01 2.95
C ASP A 157 6.69 4.38 4.44
N GLU A 158 5.58 4.74 5.07
CA GLU A 158 5.57 5.08 6.49
C GLU A 158 6.09 3.90 7.34
N MET A 159 5.64 2.69 7.06
CA MET A 159 6.14 1.51 7.78
C MET A 159 7.57 1.16 7.39
N ALA A 160 7.98 1.37 6.13
CA ALA A 160 9.37 1.20 5.70
C ALA A 160 10.31 2.16 6.44
N LEU A 161 9.92 3.42 6.59
CA LEU A 161 10.64 4.42 7.36
C LEU A 161 10.73 4.05 8.84
N GLY A 162 9.68 3.48 9.42
CA GLY A 162 9.71 2.93 10.78
C GLY A 162 10.71 1.80 10.95
N ALA A 163 10.87 0.93 9.94
CA ALA A 163 11.91 -0.09 9.95
C ALA A 163 13.32 0.53 9.94
N ILE A 164 13.54 1.60 9.15
CA ILE A 164 14.79 2.34 9.11
C ILE A 164 15.11 2.95 10.48
N GLU A 165 14.12 3.57 11.13
CA GLU A 165 14.27 4.17 12.46
C GLU A 165 14.67 3.11 13.50
N ALA A 166 14.05 1.94 13.49
CA ALA A 166 14.40 0.85 14.37
C ALA A 166 15.88 0.39 14.24
N TYR A 167 16.39 0.27 13.01
CA TYR A 167 17.79 -0.08 12.79
C TYR A 167 18.77 1.02 13.22
N LYS A 168 18.40 2.31 13.02
CA LYS A 168 19.17 3.46 13.53
C LYS A 168 19.28 3.44 15.03
N ASP A 169 18.15 3.26 15.71
CA ASP A 169 18.07 3.28 17.18
C ASP A 169 18.77 2.09 17.83
N ALA A 170 18.74 0.94 17.16
CA ALA A 170 19.48 -0.24 17.58
C ALA A 170 21.01 -0.10 17.42
N GLY A 171 21.47 0.96 16.71
CA GLY A 171 22.90 1.27 16.57
C GLY A 171 23.66 0.36 15.59
N TYR A 172 22.95 -0.35 14.70
CA TYR A 172 23.57 -1.16 13.67
C TYR A 172 24.24 -0.26 12.60
N ASN A 173 25.38 -0.72 12.08
CA ASN A 173 25.98 -0.07 10.93
C ASN A 173 25.06 -0.24 9.70
N GLN A 174 24.92 0.79 8.90
CA GLN A 174 24.04 0.76 7.70
C GLN A 174 24.35 -0.41 6.75
N LYS A 175 25.59 -0.89 6.69
CA LYS A 175 25.97 -2.07 5.89
C LYS A 175 25.39 -3.38 6.42
N GLU A 176 24.93 -3.38 7.65
CA GLU A 176 24.31 -4.55 8.31
C GLU A 176 22.78 -4.51 8.22
N TRP A 177 22.22 -3.42 7.68
CA TRP A 177 20.78 -3.28 7.52
C TRP A 177 20.28 -4.18 6.38
N PRO A 178 19.02 -4.62 6.47
CA PRO A 178 18.36 -5.24 5.32
C PRO A 178 18.15 -4.22 4.20
N ILE A 179 17.97 -4.70 2.99
CA ILE A 179 17.38 -3.89 1.94
C ILE A 179 15.89 -3.65 2.27
N ILE A 180 15.39 -2.44 1.99
CA ILE A 180 14.04 -2.04 2.40
C ILE A 180 13.30 -1.45 1.21
N PHE A 181 12.08 -1.95 0.97
CA PHE A 181 11.19 -1.48 -0.10
C PHE A 181 9.85 -1.05 0.47
N GLY A 182 9.30 0.05 -0.06
CA GLY A 182 8.00 0.61 0.29
C GLY A 182 7.08 0.80 -0.91
N ILE A 183 5.96 1.46 -0.67
CA ILE A 183 4.99 1.92 -1.66
C ILE A 183 4.46 3.26 -1.14
N ASP A 184 4.21 4.20 -1.98
CA ASP A 184 3.55 5.51 -1.95
C ASP A 184 4.40 6.61 -2.61
N GLY A 185 5.73 6.54 -2.56
CA GLY A 185 6.63 7.56 -3.10
C GLY A 185 6.63 8.85 -2.25
N LEU A 186 6.60 8.72 -0.92
CA LEU A 186 6.66 9.85 0.00
C LEU A 186 8.01 10.58 -0.10
N GLU A 187 8.02 11.89 0.15
CA GLU A 187 9.26 12.69 0.14
C GLU A 187 10.33 12.11 1.07
N ASP A 188 9.97 11.73 2.29
CA ASP A 188 10.89 11.11 3.26
C ASP A 188 11.46 9.78 2.72
N ALA A 189 10.67 8.99 1.99
CA ALA A 189 11.11 7.74 1.39
C ALA A 189 12.08 8.00 0.21
N LEU A 190 11.80 9.01 -0.62
CA LEU A 190 12.70 9.43 -1.69
C LEU A 190 14.03 9.95 -1.13
N GLU A 191 13.99 10.69 -0.02
CA GLU A 191 15.20 11.10 0.70
C GLU A 191 15.96 9.88 1.26
N ALA A 192 15.25 8.90 1.83
CA ALA A 192 15.86 7.67 2.34
C ALA A 192 16.53 6.86 1.20
N ILE A 193 15.97 6.84 0.00
CA ILE A 193 16.57 6.22 -1.19
C ILE A 193 17.83 6.97 -1.60
N GLN A 194 17.80 8.30 -1.65
CA GLN A 194 18.99 9.12 -1.97
C GLN A 194 20.11 8.91 -0.96
N ASN A 195 19.79 8.72 0.31
CA ASN A 195 20.73 8.46 1.39
C ASN A 195 21.18 6.99 1.46
N GLY A 196 20.61 6.10 0.63
CA GLY A 196 20.93 4.68 0.57
C GLY A 196 20.39 3.85 1.75
N THR A 197 19.49 4.40 2.56
CA THR A 197 18.86 3.68 3.69
C THR A 197 17.61 2.90 3.27
N MET A 198 17.08 3.18 2.10
CA MET A 198 15.99 2.47 1.42
C MET A 198 16.40 2.20 -0.03
N GLN A 199 15.94 1.10 -0.63
CA GLN A 199 16.38 0.72 -1.97
C GLN A 199 15.35 1.02 -3.05
N GLY A 200 14.09 1.21 -2.69
CA GLY A 200 13.07 1.58 -3.65
C GLY A 200 11.69 1.76 -3.05
N THR A 201 10.87 2.51 -3.74
CA THR A 201 9.44 2.66 -3.48
C THR A 201 8.67 2.68 -4.80
N VAL A 202 7.42 2.29 -4.76
CA VAL A 202 6.47 2.43 -5.88
C VAL A 202 5.67 3.70 -5.67
N TYR A 203 5.64 4.57 -6.68
CA TYR A 203 4.86 5.80 -6.61
C TYR A 203 3.37 5.50 -6.74
N ASN A 204 2.62 5.86 -5.74
CA ASN A 204 1.16 5.86 -5.72
C ASN A 204 0.69 7.27 -6.07
N ASP A 205 0.17 7.47 -7.28
CA ASP A 205 -0.12 8.81 -7.80
C ASP A 205 -1.36 9.43 -7.14
N LYS A 206 -1.13 10.03 -5.97
CA LYS A 206 -2.16 10.72 -5.20
C LYS A 206 -2.70 11.98 -5.88
N GLU A 207 -1.89 12.60 -6.75
CA GLU A 207 -2.28 13.81 -7.47
C GLU A 207 -3.25 13.45 -8.59
N ASP A 208 -2.92 12.45 -9.40
CA ASP A 208 -3.81 11.94 -10.44
C ASP A 208 -5.11 11.37 -9.84
N GLN A 209 -5.03 10.66 -8.72
CA GLN A 209 -6.22 10.20 -7.99
C GLN A 209 -7.13 11.36 -7.55
N ALA A 210 -6.54 12.44 -7.04
CA ALA A 210 -7.30 13.62 -6.61
C ALA A 210 -7.92 14.37 -7.82
N GLU A 211 -7.18 14.49 -8.92
CA GLU A 211 -7.66 15.09 -10.17
C GLU A 211 -8.81 14.26 -10.77
N GLU A 212 -8.68 12.94 -10.80
CA GLU A 212 -9.72 12.03 -11.28
C GLU A 212 -11.00 12.12 -10.44
N MET A 213 -10.87 12.16 -9.09
CA MET A 213 -12.00 12.39 -8.20
C MET A 213 -12.70 13.71 -8.48
N ALA A 214 -11.94 14.79 -8.67
CA ALA A 214 -12.49 16.12 -8.97
C ALA A 214 -13.19 16.14 -10.33
N ARG A 215 -12.58 15.53 -11.37
CA ARG A 215 -13.15 15.40 -12.70
C ARG A 215 -14.45 14.61 -12.67
N LEU A 216 -14.45 13.46 -12.02
CA LEU A 216 -15.62 12.61 -11.87
C LEU A 216 -16.76 13.34 -11.14
N ALA A 217 -16.45 14.09 -10.07
CA ALA A 217 -17.45 14.88 -9.36
C ALA A 217 -18.11 15.94 -10.27
N VAL A 218 -17.31 16.64 -11.10
CA VAL A 218 -17.84 17.63 -12.08
C VAL A 218 -18.70 16.94 -13.13
N ASP A 219 -18.27 15.81 -13.67
CA ASP A 219 -19.01 15.07 -14.70
C ASP A 219 -20.36 14.54 -14.17
N ILE A 220 -20.38 14.07 -12.93
CA ILE A 220 -21.62 13.68 -12.24
C ILE A 220 -22.55 14.89 -12.06
N TYR A 221 -22.01 16.03 -11.58
CA TYR A 221 -22.78 17.26 -11.38
C TYR A 221 -23.39 17.80 -12.68
N ASP A 222 -22.64 17.70 -13.79
CA ASP A 222 -23.08 18.11 -15.13
C ASP A 222 -24.03 17.11 -15.81
N GLY A 223 -24.34 15.98 -15.17
CA GLY A 223 -25.23 14.94 -15.71
C GLY A 223 -24.61 14.06 -16.81
N LYS A 224 -23.26 13.99 -16.89
CA LYS A 224 -22.52 13.18 -17.87
C LYS A 224 -22.21 11.75 -17.36
N ASN A 225 -22.77 11.35 -16.25
CA ASN A 225 -22.52 10.08 -15.57
C ASN A 225 -22.82 8.81 -16.39
N GLN A 226 -23.59 8.89 -17.48
CA GLN A 226 -23.84 7.74 -18.36
C GLN A 226 -22.59 7.34 -19.18
N GLU A 227 -21.67 8.26 -19.47
CA GLU A 227 -20.42 7.97 -20.15
C GLU A 227 -19.40 7.32 -19.21
N VAL A 228 -19.44 7.69 -17.91
CA VAL A 228 -18.54 7.14 -16.89
C VAL A 228 -18.83 5.67 -16.57
N GLN A 229 -20.10 5.26 -16.56
CA GLN A 229 -20.48 3.86 -16.33
C GLN A 229 -19.99 2.91 -17.44
N SER A 230 -19.85 3.40 -18.69
CA SER A 230 -19.34 2.60 -19.80
C SER A 230 -17.82 2.37 -19.77
N LEU A 231 -17.09 3.06 -18.91
CA LEU A 231 -15.64 2.88 -18.71
C LEU A 231 -15.31 1.91 -17.55
N GLN A 232 -16.33 1.53 -16.76
CA GLN A 232 -16.19 0.58 -15.65
C GLN A 232 -16.62 -0.86 -15.99
N GLU A 233 -17.16 -1.09 -17.22
CA GLU A 233 -17.44 -2.41 -17.80
C GLU A 233 -16.23 -2.92 -18.62
#